data_bb0f73621c9dce45fae9bad9e27a458f
#
_entry.id   bb0f73621c9dce45fae9bad9e27a458f
#
_cell.length_a   1.000
_cell.length_b   1.000
_cell.length_c   1.000
_cell.angle_alpha   90.00
_cell.angle_beta   90.00
_cell.angle_gamma   90.00
#
_symmetry.space_group_name_H-M   'P 1'
#
loop_
_entity.id
_entity.type
_entity.pdbx_description
1 polymer ?
#
loop_
_entity_poly.entity_id
_entity_poly.type
_entity_poly.pdbx_seq_one_letter_code
_entity_poly.pdbx_strand_id
1 'polypeptide(L)'
;MYIIVYITCGSKEEAEKIGRAIIEEKLAACVNYFPINSIYRWQGKVESGEECVLICKTRREKFTKLKKKVKQLHSYQLPVILFWKFRAEREILEWIDESTGVSTDF
;
A
#
# COMPACT_ATOMS: atom_id res chain seq x y z
N MET A 1 14.98 2.29 -6.69
CA MET A 1 14.69 1.80 -5.33
C MET A 1 13.30 1.18 -5.31
N TYR A 2 13.20 0.00 -4.72
CA TYR A 2 11.93 -0.74 -4.59
C TYR A 2 11.48 -0.66 -3.14
N ILE A 3 10.18 -0.53 -2.94
CA ILE A 3 9.62 -0.31 -1.60
C ILE A 3 8.39 -1.17 -1.35
N ILE A 4 8.18 -1.48 -0.09
CA ILE A 4 6.92 -1.99 0.42
C ILE A 4 6.22 -0.82 1.08
N VAL A 5 4.94 -0.60 0.74
CA VAL A 5 4.10 0.40 1.38
C VAL A 5 3.12 -0.33 2.29
N TYR A 6 3.03 0.11 3.53
CA TYR A 6 2.18 -0.48 4.57
C TYR A 6 1.09 0.51 4.93
N ILE A 7 -0.16 0.07 4.83
CA ILE A 7 -1.32 0.92 5.06
C ILE A 7 -2.29 0.17 5.98
N THR A 8 -2.83 0.84 6.98
CA THR A 8 -3.91 0.25 7.79
C THR A 8 -5.24 0.80 7.30
N CYS A 9 -6.19 -0.10 7.05
CA CYS A 9 -7.53 0.23 6.57
C CYS A 9 -8.58 -0.17 7.62
N GLY A 10 -9.75 0.44 7.58
CA GLY A 10 -10.79 0.19 8.56
C GLY A 10 -11.52 -1.13 8.39
N SER A 11 -11.42 -1.74 7.21
CA SER A 11 -12.09 -3.00 6.90
C SER A 11 -11.42 -3.72 5.76
N LYS A 12 -11.74 -4.99 5.59
CA LYS A 12 -11.30 -5.78 4.45
C LYS A 12 -11.80 -5.16 3.14
N GLU A 13 -13.04 -4.72 3.13
CA GLU A 13 -13.67 -4.12 1.95
C GLU A 13 -12.95 -2.83 1.53
N GLU A 14 -12.56 -2.00 2.48
CA GLU A 14 -11.79 -0.80 2.20
C GLU A 14 -10.40 -1.14 1.65
N ALA A 15 -9.71 -2.10 2.26
CA ALA A 15 -8.40 -2.53 1.80
C ALA A 15 -8.47 -3.08 0.37
N GLU A 16 -9.48 -3.86 0.06
CA GLU A 16 -9.68 -4.41 -1.29
C GLU A 16 -9.97 -3.32 -2.30
N LYS A 17 -10.84 -2.37 -1.96
CA LYS A 17 -11.17 -1.24 -2.84
C LYS A 17 -9.94 -0.40 -3.16
N ILE A 18 -9.19 -0.02 -2.14
CA ILE A 18 -7.97 0.77 -2.30
C ILE A 18 -6.92 -0.03 -3.09
N GLY A 19 -6.74 -1.31 -2.75
CA GLY A 19 -5.81 -2.19 -3.42
C GLY A 19 -6.09 -2.34 -4.92
N ARG A 20 -7.34 -2.54 -5.29
CA ARG A 20 -7.73 -2.63 -6.70
C ARG A 20 -7.43 -1.34 -7.45
N ALA A 21 -7.76 -0.20 -6.88
CA ALA A 21 -7.48 1.10 -7.51
C ALA A 21 -5.98 1.29 -7.74
N ILE A 22 -5.15 0.92 -6.76
CA ILE A 22 -3.70 1.00 -6.86
C ILE A 22 -3.17 0.14 -8.00
N ILE A 23 -3.66 -1.10 -8.12
CA ILE A 23 -3.22 -2.02 -9.17
C ILE A 23 -3.70 -1.53 -10.55
N GLU A 24 -4.96 -1.14 -10.66
CA GLU A 24 -5.53 -0.69 -11.94
C GLU A 24 -4.82 0.55 -12.48
N GLU A 25 -4.37 1.44 -11.60
CA GLU A 25 -3.64 2.65 -12.00
C GLU A 25 -2.12 2.44 -12.08
N LYS A 26 -1.67 1.20 -11.99
CA LYS A 26 -0.25 0.83 -12.10
C LYS A 26 0.63 1.51 -11.05
N LEU A 27 0.09 1.73 -9.87
CA LEU A 27 0.82 2.35 -8.76
C LEU A 27 1.58 1.32 -7.93
N ALA A 28 1.24 0.04 -8.07
CA ALA A 28 1.96 -1.07 -7.47
C ALA A 28 1.81 -2.31 -8.33
N ALA A 29 2.73 -3.24 -8.19
CA ALA A 29 2.69 -4.51 -8.90
C ALA A 29 1.80 -5.54 -8.20
N CYS A 30 1.72 -5.45 -6.88
CA CYS A 30 1.01 -6.44 -6.08
C CYS A 30 0.54 -5.79 -4.79
N VAL A 31 -0.63 -6.18 -4.33
CA VAL A 31 -1.11 -5.85 -3.00
C VAL A 31 -1.52 -7.13 -2.28
N ASN A 32 -1.24 -7.16 -0.98
CA ASN A 32 -1.69 -8.22 -0.09
C ASN A 32 -2.45 -7.56 1.05
N TYR A 33 -3.48 -8.19 1.55
CA TYR A 33 -4.21 -7.63 2.69
C TYR A 33 -4.66 -8.73 3.65
N PHE A 34 -4.65 -8.41 4.93
CA PHE A 34 -4.97 -9.36 5.99
C PHE A 34 -5.47 -8.63 7.23
N PRO A 35 -6.31 -9.30 8.04
CA PRO A 35 -6.84 -8.68 9.26
C PRO A 35 -5.79 -8.61 10.36
N ILE A 36 -5.89 -7.55 11.15
CA ILE A 36 -5.06 -7.34 12.34
C ILE A 36 -5.90 -6.83 13.49
N ASN A 37 -5.36 -6.93 14.71
CA ASN A 37 -5.91 -6.28 15.89
C ASN A 37 -4.94 -5.18 16.28
N SER A 38 -5.46 -3.98 16.55
CA SER A 38 -4.65 -2.80 16.84
C SER A 38 -4.99 -2.19 18.18
N ILE A 39 -3.97 -1.69 18.87
CA ILE A 39 -4.10 -0.87 20.07
C ILE A 39 -3.26 0.37 19.80
N TYR A 40 -3.86 1.55 19.94
CA TYR A 40 -3.18 2.79 19.58
C TYR A 40 -3.73 3.97 20.38
N ARG A 41 -3.00 5.07 20.38
CA ARG A 41 -3.44 6.30 21.04
C ARG A 41 -4.01 7.25 19.98
N TRP A 42 -5.20 7.75 20.27
CA TRP A 42 -5.88 8.70 19.40
C TRP A 42 -6.61 9.73 20.25
N GLN A 43 -6.34 11.00 20.00
CA GLN A 43 -6.95 12.14 20.71
C GLN A 43 -6.90 11.99 22.23
N GLY A 44 -5.74 11.58 22.74
CA GLY A 44 -5.49 11.45 24.18
C GLY A 44 -6.02 10.16 24.81
N LYS A 45 -6.65 9.29 24.05
CA LYS A 45 -7.23 8.03 24.56
C LYS A 45 -6.56 6.83 23.96
N VAL A 46 -6.59 5.72 24.70
CA VAL A 46 -6.16 4.41 24.17
C VAL A 46 -7.36 3.76 23.52
N GLU A 47 -7.21 3.47 22.25
CA GLU A 47 -8.24 2.83 21.43
C GLU A 47 -7.79 1.45 21.03
N SER A 48 -8.74 0.54 20.78
CA SER A 48 -8.45 -0.77 20.24
C SER A 48 -9.52 -1.15 19.22
N GLY A 49 -9.14 -2.00 18.29
CA GLY A 49 -10.10 -2.46 17.29
C GLY A 49 -9.47 -3.35 16.25
N GLU A 50 -10.31 -3.86 15.39
CA GLU A 50 -9.89 -4.65 14.25
C GLU A 50 -9.66 -3.74 13.05
N GLU A 51 -8.59 -4.02 12.32
CA GLU A 51 -8.26 -3.32 11.10
C GLU A 51 -7.82 -4.33 10.04
N CYS A 52 -7.59 -3.85 8.81
CA CYS A 52 -7.04 -4.66 7.74
C CYS A 52 -5.78 -3.96 7.21
N VAL A 53 -4.67 -4.68 7.21
CA VAL A 53 -3.43 -4.17 6.62
C VAL A 53 -3.45 -4.37 5.13
N LEU A 54 -3.02 -3.36 4.40
CA LEU A 54 -2.79 -3.43 2.95
C LEU A 54 -1.29 -3.22 2.71
N ILE A 55 -0.64 -4.20 2.10
CA ILE A 55 0.78 -4.13 1.77
C ILE A 55 0.91 -4.06 0.25
N CYS A 56 1.66 -3.07 -0.24
CA CYS A 56 1.88 -2.83 -1.66
C CYS A 56 3.35 -2.97 -2.01
N LYS A 57 3.66 -3.69 -3.07
CA LYS A 57 5.02 -3.80 -3.60
C LYS A 57 5.13 -2.93 -4.84
N THR A 58 6.06 -1.96 -4.81
CA THR A 58 6.17 -0.98 -5.89
C THR A 58 7.58 -0.36 -5.93
N ARG A 59 7.72 0.68 -6.73
CA ARG A 59 8.94 1.49 -6.85
C ARG A 59 8.77 2.80 -6.08
N ARG A 60 9.87 3.34 -5.57
CA ARG A 60 9.87 4.61 -4.84
C ARG A 60 9.24 5.74 -5.65
N GLU A 61 9.44 5.75 -6.96
CA GLU A 61 8.92 6.76 -7.89
C GLU A 61 7.40 6.82 -7.91
N LYS A 62 6.73 5.73 -7.52
CA LYS A 62 5.27 5.65 -7.49
C LYS A 62 4.66 6.11 -6.17
N PHE A 63 5.49 6.32 -5.14
CA PHE A 63 4.99 6.55 -3.78
C PHE A 63 4.08 7.78 -3.67
N THR A 64 4.47 8.90 -4.26
CA THR A 64 3.69 10.14 -4.14
C THR A 64 2.29 9.98 -4.74
N LYS A 65 2.18 9.36 -5.91
CA LYS A 65 0.88 9.10 -6.55
C LYS A 65 0.07 8.07 -5.77
N LEU A 66 0.74 7.01 -5.28
CA LEU A 66 0.10 5.97 -4.48
C LEU A 66 -0.50 6.58 -3.21
N LYS A 67 0.30 7.36 -2.49
CA LYS A 67 -0.14 8.04 -1.26
C LYS A 67 -1.36 8.92 -1.53
N LYS A 68 -1.33 9.68 -2.62
CA LYS A 68 -2.44 10.55 -2.99
C LYS A 68 -3.71 9.73 -3.24
N LYS A 69 -3.60 8.62 -3.98
CA LYS A 69 -4.74 7.75 -4.26
C LYS A 69 -5.32 7.16 -2.98
N VAL A 70 -4.46 6.69 -2.08
CA VAL A 70 -4.89 6.16 -0.78
C VAL A 70 -5.69 7.20 -0.01
N LYS A 71 -5.17 8.42 0.08
CA LYS A 71 -5.84 9.49 0.83
C LYS A 71 -7.19 9.86 0.22
N GLN A 72 -7.35 9.75 -1.08
CA GLN A 72 -8.63 10.02 -1.76
C GLN A 72 -9.71 9.01 -1.39
N LEU A 73 -9.32 7.75 -1.16
CA LEU A 73 -10.25 6.64 -0.98
C LEU A 73 -10.40 6.22 0.49
N HIS A 74 -9.49 6.66 1.35
CA HIS A 74 -9.43 6.18 2.74
C HIS A 74 -10.46 6.87 3.63
N SER A 75 -11.04 6.10 4.55
CA SER A 75 -12.06 6.59 5.47
C SER A 75 -11.48 7.31 6.69
N TYR A 76 -10.20 7.09 7.01
CA TYR A 76 -9.59 7.68 8.21
C TYR A 76 -9.22 9.14 8.00
N GLN A 77 -9.32 9.92 9.06
CA GLN A 77 -8.83 11.29 9.10
C GLN A 77 -7.31 11.35 8.92
N LEU A 78 -6.61 10.39 9.52
CA LEU A 78 -5.15 10.25 9.43
C LEU A 78 -4.78 8.83 9.03
N PRO A 79 -4.74 8.52 7.72
CA PRO A 79 -4.32 7.20 7.28
C PRO A 79 -2.84 6.95 7.62
N VAL A 80 -2.56 5.78 8.17
CA VAL A 80 -1.16 5.36 8.40
C VAL A 80 -0.63 4.82 7.08
N ILE A 81 0.38 5.48 6.54
CA ILE A 81 1.04 5.08 5.29
C ILE A 81 2.54 5.11 5.55
N LEU A 82 3.14 3.94 5.62
CA LEU A 82 4.56 3.77 5.88
C LEU A 82 5.20 3.12 4.66
N PHE A 83 6.51 3.31 4.48
CA PHE A 83 7.22 2.52 3.47
C PHE A 83 8.64 2.23 3.93
N TRP A 84 9.21 1.16 3.36
CA TRP A 84 10.61 0.82 3.56
C TRP A 84 11.15 0.15 2.31
N LYS A 85 12.46 0.20 2.15
CA LYS A 85 13.15 -0.45 1.03
C LYS A 85 13.18 -1.95 1.23
N PHE A 86 13.15 -2.67 0.12
CA PHE A 86 13.40 -4.11 0.13
C PHE A 86 14.30 -4.51 -1.02
N ARG A 87 14.86 -5.70 -0.90
CA ARG A 87 15.62 -6.36 -1.96
C ARG A 87 14.89 -7.62 -2.38
N ALA A 88 15.03 -7.96 -3.65
CA ALA A 88 14.44 -9.16 -4.19
C ALA A 88 15.29 -9.63 -5.37
N GLU A 89 15.00 -10.83 -5.87
CA GLU A 89 15.63 -11.33 -7.07
C GLU A 89 15.28 -10.46 -8.26
N ARG A 90 16.18 -10.43 -9.22
CA ARG A 90 16.04 -9.58 -10.41
C ARG A 90 14.72 -9.79 -11.13
N GLU A 91 14.27 -11.02 -11.27
CA GLU A 91 13.01 -11.34 -11.95
C GLU A 91 11.81 -10.68 -11.27
N ILE A 92 11.82 -10.62 -9.94
CA ILE A 92 10.76 -9.97 -9.17
C ILE A 92 10.79 -8.45 -9.41
N LEU A 93 11.99 -7.87 -9.40
CA LEU A 93 12.15 -6.44 -9.62
C LEU A 93 11.72 -6.04 -11.04
N GLU A 94 12.03 -6.85 -12.04
CA GLU A 94 11.60 -6.64 -13.42
C GLU A 94 10.09 -6.70 -13.55
N TRP A 95 9.46 -7.65 -12.87
CA TRP A 95 8.00 -7.75 -12.83
C TRP A 95 7.36 -6.50 -12.21
N ILE A 96 7.96 -5.98 -11.13
CA ILE A 96 7.48 -4.74 -10.50
C ILE A 96 7.60 -3.57 -11.49
N ASP A 97 8.73 -3.45 -12.18
CA ASP A 97 8.94 -2.40 -13.18
C ASP A 97 7.88 -2.48 -14.29
N GLU A 98 7.69 -3.63 -14.88
CA GLU A 98 6.70 -3.84 -15.94
C GLU A 98 5.28 -3.52 -15.47
N SER A 99 4.93 -4.00 -14.28
CA SER A 99 3.59 -3.83 -13.73
C SER A 99 3.28 -2.39 -13.35
N THR A 100 4.31 -1.58 -13.17
CA THR A 100 4.15 -0.16 -12.84
C THR A 100 4.52 0.78 -13.99
N GLY A 101 4.55 0.23 -15.20
CA GLY A 101 4.63 1.03 -16.42
C GLY A 101 6.02 1.26 -17.00
N VAL A 102 7.06 0.62 -16.43
CA VAL A 102 8.40 0.68 -17.04
C VAL A 102 8.46 -0.38 -18.14
N SER A 103 8.78 0.05 -19.37
CA SER A 103 8.99 -0.90 -20.45
C SER A 103 10.38 -1.51 -20.33
N THR A 104 10.44 -2.85 -20.41
CA THR A 104 11.69 -3.60 -20.46
C THR A 104 11.97 -4.13 -21.87
N ASP A 105 11.09 -3.82 -22.80
CA ASP A 105 11.22 -4.21 -24.21
C ASP A 105 11.99 -3.11 -24.96
N PHE A 106 13.22 -3.39 -25.28
CA PHE A 106 14.07 -2.49 -26.06
C PHE A 106 14.50 -3.18 -27.34
#